data_a8053aab98af858c2dfeae38360a7a0c
#
_entry.id   a8053aab98af858c2dfeae38360a7a0c
#
_cell.length_a   1.000
_cell.length_b   1.000
_cell.length_c   1.000
_cell.angle_alpha   90.00
_cell.angle_beta   90.00
_cell.angle_gamma   90.00
#
_symmetry.space_group_name_H-M   'P 1'
#
loop_
_entity.id
_entity.type
_entity.pdbx_description
1 polymer ?
#
loop_
_entity_poly.entity_id
_entity_poly.type
_entity_poly.pdbx_seq_one_letter_code
_entity_poly.pdbx_strand_id
1 'polypeptide(L)'
;MKAKGYQKLVALMVTLLLFGFQSPVYGERSLVKATWAWQTEMIEDGGEQLLDFSRNEGINLIYLQINRHIPKETYEMFVNRAHEEQIAVHALGGDPGWALLEHREDMLGLVDWVINYNDSVSSGGRFDGVHLDIEPYVLAQWETEQEEIISSWESNLKAFLSRVSGSGLELGIDIPFWFDHLNLVDGTSLNEWLISVFDHVTVMAYRNQIESENGIIKLTQDELELADKLGKKVLVAVNTKEMPQEAYTTFHGHSKKQMDQTLERLSSTLSSQTSFAGIGIHDIRYWQNMPDKSEEEATLPDGQDPPDPAPVPVPEPEPIDRVPDADPVLREEIVRGTYIWEANEVIQNSRDILDFAAEKQLNWLYVRLDLQQPYSSYSSFVKQAAAAGIEVHALGGTPTWALEEELPRIMKLVNYVKNYNRTVEGDERFHGIHLDIEPYVLPKWWADPQQVISEWTSNLDTFVRELKKDSNLEASVDLAVWLDKYMVTGDDISLSKWMIDRMDHVSLMAFRDTATGPNSIEAVTKEEIAFADELVKPIFISVEIKASHEGNHITFYEEGAAYMEQELVKLQELLKYSSFKGTHVHAYTYWKNAKP
;
A
#
# COMPACT_ATOMS: atom_id res chain seq x y z
N MET A 1 63.98 49.88 33.01
CA MET A 1 63.08 50.26 31.93
C MET A 1 62.66 49.00 31.18
N LYS A 2 61.76 48.16 31.66
CA LYS A 2 61.11 47.05 30.94
C LYS A 2 59.95 46.47 31.78
N ALA A 3 58.94 47.26 32.09
CA ALA A 3 57.77 46.72 32.79
C ALA A 3 56.45 47.53 32.57
N LYS A 4 56.40 48.37 31.53
CA LYS A 4 55.18 49.17 31.28
C LYS A 4 54.50 48.82 29.89
N GLY A 5 54.98 47.82 29.16
CA GLY A 5 54.42 47.43 27.85
C GLY A 5 53.39 46.30 27.91
N TYR A 6 53.41 45.46 28.92
CA TYR A 6 52.54 44.27 29.00
C TYR A 6 51.14 44.52 29.55
N GLN A 7 50.96 45.58 30.30
CA GLN A 7 49.63 45.87 30.91
C GLN A 7 48.64 46.52 29.90
N LYS A 8 49.10 47.11 28.79
CA LYS A 8 48.20 47.67 27.78
C LYS A 8 47.72 46.64 26.73
N LEU A 9 48.44 45.53 26.56
CA LEU A 9 48.07 44.47 25.63
C LEU A 9 47.03 43.51 26.22
N VAL A 10 47.07 43.29 27.55
CA VAL A 10 46.12 42.44 28.28
C VAL A 10 44.77 43.14 28.44
N ALA A 11 44.74 44.48 28.60
CA ALA A 11 43.48 45.24 28.67
C ALA A 11 42.73 45.31 27.32
N LEU A 12 43.42 45.21 26.18
CA LEU A 12 42.79 45.23 24.84
C LEU A 12 42.25 43.84 24.43
N MET A 13 42.84 42.75 24.95
CA MET A 13 42.32 41.38 24.72
C MET A 13 41.12 41.04 25.60
N VAL A 14 40.98 41.62 26.79
CA VAL A 14 39.81 41.36 27.65
C VAL A 14 38.59 42.17 27.21
N THR A 15 38.76 43.29 26.51
CA THR A 15 37.63 44.11 26.03
C THR A 15 37.07 43.60 24.70
N LEU A 16 37.76 42.73 23.97
CA LEU A 16 37.29 42.07 22.74
C LEU A 16 36.56 40.75 23.00
N LEU A 17 36.58 40.23 24.23
CA LEU A 17 35.89 38.99 24.63
C LEU A 17 34.53 39.23 25.31
N LEU A 18 34.06 40.50 25.38
CA LEU A 18 32.75 40.86 25.95
C LEU A 18 31.75 41.39 24.92
N PHE A 19 32.05 41.34 23.63
CA PHE A 19 31.03 41.54 22.62
C PHE A 19 30.47 40.17 22.18
N GLY A 20 29.46 39.79 22.89
CA GLY A 20 28.25 39.20 22.44
C GLY A 20 28.36 37.92 21.60
N PHE A 21 28.55 36.77 22.25
CA PHE A 21 27.70 35.64 21.86
C PHE A 21 26.30 35.94 22.43
N GLN A 22 25.52 36.76 21.72
CA GLN A 22 24.09 36.59 21.80
C GLN A 22 23.83 35.24 21.16
N SER A 23 23.55 34.23 21.94
CA SER A 23 22.85 33.03 21.48
C SER A 23 21.66 33.53 20.68
N PRO A 24 21.43 33.09 19.47
CA PRO A 24 20.17 33.40 18.82
C PRO A 24 19.08 32.94 19.77
N VAL A 25 18.23 33.87 20.18
CA VAL A 25 16.92 33.54 20.74
C VAL A 25 16.32 32.58 19.71
N TYR A 26 16.20 31.33 20.09
CA TYR A 26 15.42 30.37 19.29
C TYR A 26 14.01 30.95 19.22
N GLY A 27 13.70 31.65 18.13
CA GLY A 27 12.33 31.89 17.73
C GLY A 27 11.64 30.54 17.69
N GLU A 28 10.42 30.44 18.17
CA GLU A 28 9.59 29.26 18.03
C GLU A 28 9.78 28.74 16.60
N ARG A 29 10.29 27.49 16.44
CA ARG A 29 10.41 26.87 15.13
C ARG A 29 9.00 26.78 14.58
N SER A 30 8.68 27.56 13.54
CA SER A 30 7.47 27.34 12.80
C SER A 30 7.57 25.96 12.17
N LEU A 31 6.61 25.08 12.50
CA LEU A 31 6.53 23.77 11.88
C LEU A 31 6.31 23.91 10.38
N VAL A 32 6.87 23.02 9.61
CA VAL A 32 6.63 22.92 8.18
C VAL A 32 5.21 22.43 7.96
N LYS A 33 4.45 23.09 7.08
CA LYS A 33 3.20 22.61 6.51
C LYS A 33 3.40 22.51 4.99
N ALA A 34 3.65 21.29 4.52
CA ALA A 34 4.00 21.01 3.13
C ALA A 34 2.80 20.49 2.33
N THR A 35 2.85 20.66 1.00
CA THR A 35 1.91 20.01 0.08
C THR A 35 2.55 19.71 -1.27
N TRP A 36 2.00 18.71 -1.99
CA TRP A 36 2.42 18.33 -3.33
C TRP A 36 1.54 19.01 -4.38
N ALA A 37 2.17 19.63 -5.36
CA ALA A 37 1.55 20.21 -6.55
C ALA A 37 1.99 19.43 -7.79
N TRP A 38 1.27 18.33 -8.07
CA TRP A 38 1.55 17.43 -9.18
C TRP A 38 1.19 18.00 -10.56
N GLN A 39 0.26 18.93 -10.63
CA GLN A 39 -0.15 19.59 -11.87
C GLN A 39 0.64 20.89 -12.04
N THR A 40 1.71 20.84 -12.79
CA THR A 40 2.59 22.02 -13.01
C THR A 40 1.86 23.17 -13.66
N GLU A 41 0.78 22.91 -14.41
CA GLU A 41 -0.07 23.92 -15.04
C GLU A 41 -0.69 24.89 -14.03
N MET A 42 -0.78 24.52 -12.76
CA MET A 42 -1.27 25.40 -11.68
C MET A 42 -0.43 26.69 -11.50
N ILE A 43 0.79 26.73 -12.05
CA ILE A 43 1.64 27.93 -11.97
C ILE A 43 1.62 28.80 -13.24
N GLU A 44 0.90 28.42 -14.31
CA GLU A 44 0.94 29.13 -15.60
C GLU A 44 0.53 30.59 -15.50
N ASP A 45 -0.50 30.89 -14.70
CA ASP A 45 -0.94 32.27 -14.43
C ASP A 45 -0.21 32.93 -13.24
N GLY A 46 1.02 32.48 -12.95
CA GLY A 46 1.80 32.92 -11.78
C GLY A 46 1.36 32.29 -10.47
N GLY A 47 0.52 31.26 -10.53
CA GLY A 47 0.12 30.45 -9.39
C GLY A 47 -0.78 31.16 -8.38
N GLU A 48 -1.55 32.18 -8.79
CA GLU A 48 -2.37 32.99 -7.86
C GLU A 48 -3.26 32.14 -6.96
N GLN A 49 -4.01 31.19 -7.54
CA GLN A 49 -4.92 30.32 -6.77
C GLN A 49 -4.16 29.41 -5.81
N LEU A 50 -3.01 28.89 -6.25
CA LEU A 50 -2.16 28.04 -5.44
C LEU A 50 -1.58 28.83 -4.25
N LEU A 51 -1.08 30.04 -4.48
CA LEU A 51 -0.52 30.92 -3.45
C LEU A 51 -1.59 31.43 -2.49
N ASP A 52 -2.76 31.83 -2.99
CA ASP A 52 -3.89 32.25 -2.15
C ASP A 52 -4.33 31.11 -1.22
N PHE A 53 -4.46 29.91 -1.72
CA PHE A 53 -4.78 28.74 -0.90
C PHE A 53 -3.67 28.45 0.11
N SER A 54 -2.42 28.48 -0.33
CA SER A 54 -1.26 28.24 0.54
C SER A 54 -1.21 29.23 1.71
N ARG A 55 -1.49 30.51 1.44
CA ARG A 55 -1.55 31.55 2.47
C ARG A 55 -2.69 31.30 3.47
N ASN A 56 -3.87 30.94 2.97
CA ASN A 56 -5.05 30.72 3.79
C ASN A 56 -4.89 29.48 4.69
N GLU A 57 -4.23 28.43 4.20
CA GLU A 57 -4.01 27.18 4.93
C GLU A 57 -2.68 27.15 5.69
N GLY A 58 -1.87 28.21 5.61
CA GLY A 58 -0.58 28.30 6.29
C GLY A 58 0.49 27.36 5.74
N ILE A 59 0.40 27.00 4.45
CA ILE A 59 1.41 26.21 3.74
C ILE A 59 2.68 27.07 3.60
N ASN A 60 3.84 26.51 3.97
CA ASN A 60 5.13 27.17 3.88
C ASN A 60 6.18 26.37 3.09
N LEU A 61 5.79 25.22 2.52
CA LEU A 61 6.60 24.42 1.61
C LEU A 61 5.71 23.79 0.53
N ILE A 62 6.10 23.96 -0.73
CA ILE A 62 5.42 23.34 -1.89
C ILE A 62 6.41 22.44 -2.61
N TYR A 63 6.06 21.15 -2.76
CA TYR A 63 6.71 20.24 -3.67
C TYR A 63 6.04 20.37 -5.05
N LEU A 64 6.72 21.07 -5.98
CA LEU A 64 6.20 21.41 -7.31
C LEU A 64 6.77 20.50 -8.37
N GLN A 65 5.93 19.71 -9.03
CA GLN A 65 6.36 18.84 -10.12
C GLN A 65 7.00 19.62 -11.27
N ILE A 66 8.10 19.08 -11.77
CA ILE A 66 8.82 19.70 -12.90
C ILE A 66 8.33 19.11 -14.22
N ASN A 67 7.69 19.98 -15.02
CA ASN A 67 7.36 19.73 -16.42
C ASN A 67 8.25 20.57 -17.32
N ARG A 68 9.19 19.94 -18.04
CA ARG A 68 10.19 20.62 -18.86
C ARG A 68 9.62 21.33 -20.09
N HIS A 69 8.32 21.14 -20.38
CA HIS A 69 7.62 21.85 -21.46
C HIS A 69 7.13 23.24 -21.02
N ILE A 70 7.04 23.48 -19.71
CA ILE A 70 6.70 24.80 -19.18
C ILE A 70 7.93 25.72 -19.24
N PRO A 71 7.77 26.97 -19.73
CA PRO A 71 8.88 27.93 -19.80
C PRO A 71 9.53 28.19 -18.44
N LYS A 72 10.86 28.38 -18.41
CA LYS A 72 11.60 28.69 -17.17
C LYS A 72 11.10 29.97 -16.50
N GLU A 73 10.70 30.95 -17.29
CA GLU A 73 10.18 32.25 -16.85
C GLU A 73 8.89 32.08 -16.02
N THR A 74 8.07 31.07 -16.33
CA THR A 74 6.86 30.74 -15.55
C THR A 74 7.23 30.25 -14.16
N TYR A 75 8.24 29.36 -14.05
CA TYR A 75 8.76 28.94 -12.75
C TYR A 75 9.39 30.11 -11.98
N GLU A 76 10.20 30.95 -12.63
CA GLU A 76 10.84 32.10 -11.98
C GLU A 76 9.80 33.07 -11.41
N MET A 77 8.73 33.34 -12.15
CA MET A 77 7.63 34.20 -11.69
C MET A 77 6.94 33.59 -10.47
N PHE A 78 6.61 32.30 -10.52
CA PHE A 78 5.93 31.61 -9.43
C PHE A 78 6.81 31.53 -8.18
N VAL A 79 8.07 31.08 -8.30
CA VAL A 79 8.98 30.91 -7.17
C VAL A 79 9.28 32.26 -6.49
N ASN A 80 9.50 33.34 -7.28
CA ASN A 80 9.65 34.69 -6.71
C ASN A 80 8.43 35.07 -5.84
N ARG A 81 7.21 34.86 -6.35
CA ARG A 81 5.98 35.17 -5.61
C ARG A 81 5.81 34.31 -4.36
N ALA A 82 6.13 33.01 -4.45
CA ALA A 82 6.10 32.09 -3.31
C ALA A 82 7.06 32.58 -2.20
N HIS A 83 8.27 32.98 -2.57
CA HIS A 83 9.25 33.54 -1.63
C HIS A 83 8.81 34.87 -1.00
N GLU A 84 8.14 35.75 -1.75
CA GLU A 84 7.55 36.99 -1.20
C GLU A 84 6.53 36.65 -0.09
N GLU A 85 5.89 35.49 -0.14
CA GLU A 85 4.94 34.97 0.84
C GLU A 85 5.58 34.01 1.87
N GLN A 86 6.90 33.89 1.89
CA GLN A 86 7.68 33.02 2.77
C GLN A 86 7.36 31.53 2.57
N ILE A 87 7.02 31.12 1.35
CA ILE A 87 6.78 29.73 0.96
C ILE A 87 8.01 29.25 0.20
N ALA A 88 8.67 28.23 0.74
CA ALA A 88 9.75 27.51 0.06
C ALA A 88 9.18 26.62 -1.08
N VAL A 89 9.94 26.45 -2.15
CA VAL A 89 9.53 25.62 -3.28
C VAL A 89 10.62 24.61 -3.62
N HIS A 90 10.32 23.32 -3.47
CA HIS A 90 11.20 22.25 -3.90
C HIS A 90 10.73 21.70 -5.25
N ALA A 91 11.68 21.46 -6.14
CA ALA A 91 11.41 20.79 -7.40
C ALA A 91 11.09 19.32 -7.15
N LEU A 92 9.86 18.92 -7.47
CA LEU A 92 9.36 17.56 -7.27
C LEU A 92 9.58 16.74 -8.54
N GLY A 93 10.02 15.51 -8.34
CA GLY A 93 10.03 14.48 -9.38
C GLY A 93 10.01 13.09 -8.77
N GLY A 94 9.35 12.18 -9.47
CA GLY A 94 9.25 10.79 -9.03
C GLY A 94 8.66 9.94 -10.14
N ASP A 95 9.28 8.79 -10.35
CA ASP A 95 8.79 7.72 -11.21
C ASP A 95 9.31 6.41 -10.61
N PRO A 96 8.46 5.38 -10.43
CA PRO A 96 8.89 4.09 -9.89
C PRO A 96 10.09 3.49 -10.65
N GLY A 97 10.13 3.69 -11.97
CA GLY A 97 11.21 3.21 -12.83
C GLY A 97 12.58 3.82 -12.49
N TRP A 98 12.64 4.97 -11.80
CA TRP A 98 13.92 5.55 -11.39
C TRP A 98 14.67 4.70 -10.36
N ALA A 99 14.02 3.71 -9.80
CA ALA A 99 14.69 2.67 -9.00
C ALA A 99 15.54 1.70 -9.87
N LEU A 100 15.27 1.59 -11.17
CA LEU A 100 15.97 0.70 -12.08
C LEU A 100 17.21 1.38 -12.68
N LEU A 101 18.27 0.61 -12.96
CA LEU A 101 19.54 1.16 -13.47
C LEU A 101 19.41 1.86 -14.83
N GLU A 102 18.53 1.36 -15.70
CA GLU A 102 18.26 1.92 -17.03
C GLU A 102 17.65 3.31 -17.01
N HIS A 103 16.94 3.68 -15.92
CA HIS A 103 16.30 4.98 -15.74
C HIS A 103 17.10 5.96 -14.87
N ARG A 104 18.36 5.62 -14.53
CA ARG A 104 19.25 6.50 -13.75
C ARG A 104 19.37 7.90 -14.35
N GLU A 105 19.58 7.98 -15.67
CA GLU A 105 19.78 9.27 -16.36
C GLU A 105 18.50 10.12 -16.38
N ASP A 106 17.31 9.52 -16.32
CA ASP A 106 16.05 10.23 -16.23
C ASP A 106 15.96 10.97 -14.87
N MET A 107 16.30 10.28 -13.77
CA MET A 107 16.37 10.85 -12.43
C MET A 107 17.47 11.92 -12.33
N LEU A 108 18.68 11.65 -12.84
CA LEU A 108 19.77 12.62 -12.84
C LEU A 108 19.44 13.84 -13.70
N GLY A 109 18.66 13.66 -14.76
CA GLY A 109 18.15 14.76 -15.57
C GLY A 109 17.29 15.76 -14.82
N LEU A 110 16.56 15.34 -13.76
CA LEU A 110 15.83 16.28 -12.91
C LEU A 110 16.80 17.22 -12.20
N VAL A 111 17.77 16.69 -11.49
CA VAL A 111 18.72 17.52 -10.73
C VAL A 111 19.56 18.41 -11.63
N ASP A 112 19.99 17.90 -12.78
CA ASP A 112 20.71 18.72 -13.78
C ASP A 112 19.84 19.89 -14.28
N TRP A 113 18.56 19.64 -14.50
CA TRP A 113 17.64 20.69 -14.91
C TRP A 113 17.48 21.74 -13.81
N VAL A 114 17.30 21.34 -12.54
CA VAL A 114 17.15 22.26 -11.40
C VAL A 114 18.40 23.10 -11.18
N ILE A 115 19.58 22.49 -11.21
CA ILE A 115 20.86 23.23 -11.07
C ILE A 115 21.01 24.26 -12.19
N ASN A 116 20.82 23.85 -13.45
CA ASN A 116 20.92 24.74 -14.60
C ASN A 116 19.84 25.85 -14.58
N TYR A 117 18.65 25.55 -14.06
CA TYR A 117 17.61 26.55 -13.87
C TYR A 117 18.05 27.56 -12.80
N ASN A 118 18.46 27.13 -11.62
CA ASN A 118 18.89 27.99 -10.52
C ASN A 118 20.07 28.88 -10.89
N ASP A 119 20.97 28.39 -11.76
CA ASP A 119 22.09 29.18 -12.29
C ASP A 119 21.64 30.24 -13.32
N SER A 120 20.47 30.06 -13.94
CA SER A 120 19.96 30.93 -15.01
C SER A 120 18.98 32.02 -14.54
N VAL A 121 18.50 31.94 -13.29
CA VAL A 121 17.47 32.86 -12.74
C VAL A 121 18.03 33.74 -11.61
N SER A 122 17.25 34.75 -11.23
CA SER A 122 17.55 35.58 -10.06
C SER A 122 17.52 34.78 -8.75
N SER A 123 18.17 35.27 -7.71
CA SER A 123 18.20 34.56 -6.42
C SER A 123 16.80 34.32 -5.82
N GLY A 124 15.84 35.21 -6.04
CA GLY A 124 14.47 35.05 -5.56
C GLY A 124 13.66 34.03 -6.36
N GLY A 125 14.05 33.72 -7.59
CA GLY A 125 13.35 32.75 -8.45
C GLY A 125 13.93 31.33 -8.40
N ARG A 126 14.89 31.04 -7.48
CA ARG A 126 15.53 29.73 -7.37
C ARG A 126 14.70 28.77 -6.56
N PHE A 127 14.67 27.50 -6.99
CA PHE A 127 14.20 26.42 -6.13
C PHE A 127 15.09 26.29 -4.90
N ASP A 128 14.48 26.05 -3.74
CA ASP A 128 15.18 25.85 -2.47
C ASP A 128 15.74 24.44 -2.35
N GLY A 129 15.05 23.46 -2.96
CA GLY A 129 15.44 22.06 -2.86
C GLY A 129 14.95 21.20 -4.02
N VAL A 130 15.27 19.92 -3.91
CA VAL A 130 14.71 18.83 -4.73
C VAL A 130 14.06 17.81 -3.82
N HIS A 131 12.85 17.41 -4.17
CA HIS A 131 12.10 16.39 -3.47
C HIS A 131 11.82 15.21 -4.40
N LEU A 132 12.11 13.99 -3.95
CA LEU A 132 11.90 12.76 -4.70
C LEU A 132 10.73 11.97 -4.12
N ASP A 133 9.83 11.54 -5.00
CA ASP A 133 8.76 10.60 -4.68
C ASP A 133 8.89 9.38 -5.60
N ILE A 134 9.72 8.44 -5.18
CA ILE A 134 10.04 7.22 -5.94
C ILE A 134 9.48 6.03 -5.20
N GLU A 135 8.48 5.41 -5.76
CA GLU A 135 7.73 4.31 -5.17
C GLU A 135 8.03 2.98 -5.90
N PRO A 136 9.22 2.36 -5.68
CA PRO A 136 9.63 1.17 -6.43
C PRO A 136 8.74 -0.04 -6.22
N TYR A 137 7.98 -0.06 -5.14
CA TYR A 137 7.05 -1.13 -4.78
C TYR A 137 5.82 -1.23 -5.69
N VAL A 138 5.57 -0.23 -6.54
CA VAL A 138 4.52 -0.32 -7.57
C VAL A 138 5.02 -0.92 -8.88
N LEU A 139 6.33 -1.24 -9.00
CA LEU A 139 6.86 -1.93 -10.17
C LEU A 139 6.37 -3.37 -10.25
N ALA A 140 6.00 -3.81 -11.44
CA ALA A 140 5.47 -5.16 -11.66
C ALA A 140 6.44 -6.29 -11.22
N GLN A 141 7.76 -6.03 -11.25
CA GLN A 141 8.80 -6.97 -10.84
C GLN A 141 9.20 -6.84 -9.36
N TRP A 142 8.58 -5.95 -8.59
CA TRP A 142 8.93 -5.74 -7.18
C TRP A 142 8.88 -7.02 -6.34
N GLU A 143 7.83 -7.83 -6.51
CA GLU A 143 7.65 -9.07 -5.77
C GLU A 143 8.70 -10.15 -6.08
N THR A 144 9.32 -10.10 -7.26
CA THR A 144 10.24 -11.13 -7.72
C THR A 144 11.71 -10.70 -7.72
N GLU A 145 11.98 -9.38 -7.78
CA GLU A 145 13.32 -8.79 -7.94
C GLU A 145 13.59 -7.71 -6.89
N GLN A 146 12.95 -7.79 -5.72
CA GLN A 146 12.98 -6.74 -4.69
C GLN A 146 14.41 -6.36 -4.29
N GLU A 147 15.27 -7.34 -3.97
CA GLU A 147 16.66 -7.08 -3.57
C GLU A 147 17.46 -6.42 -4.69
N GLU A 148 17.24 -6.82 -5.95
CA GLU A 148 17.91 -6.23 -7.10
C GLU A 148 17.44 -4.80 -7.36
N ILE A 149 16.12 -4.56 -7.23
CA ILE A 149 15.55 -3.21 -7.36
C ILE A 149 16.06 -2.30 -6.26
N ILE A 150 16.08 -2.73 -4.99
CA ILE A 150 16.61 -1.96 -3.86
C ILE A 150 18.10 -1.63 -4.08
N SER A 151 18.90 -2.61 -4.51
CA SER A 151 20.33 -2.40 -4.80
C SER A 151 20.56 -1.42 -5.96
N SER A 152 19.74 -1.52 -7.01
CA SER A 152 19.75 -0.61 -8.16
C SER A 152 19.36 0.80 -7.74
N TRP A 153 18.29 0.93 -6.94
CA TRP A 153 17.80 2.19 -6.41
C TRP A 153 18.85 2.87 -5.51
N GLU A 154 19.44 2.12 -4.59
CA GLU A 154 20.55 2.61 -3.75
C GLU A 154 21.69 3.18 -4.62
N SER A 155 22.08 2.45 -5.68
CA SER A 155 23.10 2.88 -6.62
C SER A 155 22.72 4.16 -7.38
N ASN A 156 21.44 4.28 -7.79
CA ASN A 156 20.93 5.46 -8.48
C ASN A 156 20.89 6.67 -7.53
N LEU A 157 20.40 6.49 -6.29
CA LEU A 157 20.36 7.55 -5.30
C LEU A 157 21.78 8.00 -4.89
N LYS A 158 22.76 7.11 -4.78
CA LYS A 158 24.17 7.49 -4.58
C LYS A 158 24.70 8.37 -5.72
N ALA A 159 24.33 8.05 -6.96
CA ALA A 159 24.70 8.89 -8.13
C ALA A 159 24.00 10.26 -8.07
N PHE A 160 22.71 10.30 -7.69
CA PHE A 160 21.95 11.53 -7.48
C PHE A 160 22.59 12.41 -6.40
N LEU A 161 22.88 11.87 -5.22
CA LEU A 161 23.53 12.59 -4.11
C LEU A 161 24.89 13.14 -4.52
N SER A 162 25.66 12.39 -5.30
CA SER A 162 26.94 12.85 -5.85
C SER A 162 26.75 14.00 -6.86
N ARG A 163 25.70 13.94 -7.70
CA ARG A 163 25.42 14.95 -8.73
C ARG A 163 24.96 16.27 -8.12
N VAL A 164 24.14 16.23 -7.09
CA VAL A 164 23.59 17.42 -6.42
C VAL A 164 24.57 18.05 -5.43
N SER A 165 25.63 17.33 -5.06
CA SER A 165 26.60 17.77 -4.06
C SER A 165 27.20 19.14 -4.38
N GLY A 166 27.14 20.05 -3.41
CA GLY A 166 27.67 21.42 -3.54
C GLY A 166 26.73 22.40 -4.25
N SER A 167 25.54 22.01 -4.65
CA SER A 167 24.54 22.89 -5.28
C SER A 167 23.87 23.86 -4.28
N GLY A 168 23.86 23.49 -2.99
CA GLY A 168 23.14 24.22 -1.94
C GLY A 168 21.64 23.94 -1.90
N LEU A 169 21.13 22.99 -2.69
CA LEU A 169 19.75 22.54 -2.67
C LEU A 169 19.48 21.65 -1.43
N GLU A 170 18.36 21.86 -0.78
CA GLU A 170 17.86 20.96 0.24
C GLU A 170 17.29 19.69 -0.40
N LEU A 171 17.54 18.52 0.19
CA LEU A 171 17.16 17.23 -0.37
C LEU A 171 16.10 16.55 0.50
N GLY A 172 14.94 16.30 -0.10
CA GLY A 172 13.85 15.55 0.50
C GLY A 172 13.51 14.29 -0.28
N ILE A 173 12.90 13.32 0.41
CA ILE A 173 12.37 12.10 -0.22
C ILE A 173 11.13 11.62 0.54
N ASP A 174 10.13 11.15 -0.20
CA ASP A 174 8.98 10.45 0.35
C ASP A 174 9.34 8.99 0.63
N ILE A 175 8.94 8.48 1.79
CA ILE A 175 9.13 7.08 2.18
C ILE A 175 7.85 6.54 2.81
N PRO A 176 7.41 5.32 2.51
CA PRO A 176 6.38 4.67 3.29
C PRO A 176 6.92 4.24 4.66
N PHE A 177 6.07 4.19 5.67
CA PHE A 177 6.43 3.86 7.06
C PHE A 177 7.00 2.44 7.26
N TRP A 178 6.81 1.54 6.30
CA TRP A 178 7.23 0.13 6.39
C TRP A 178 8.59 -0.17 5.73
N PHE A 179 9.35 0.83 5.28
CA PHE A 179 10.70 0.63 4.72
C PHE A 179 11.73 0.18 5.75
N ASP A 180 11.42 0.22 7.03
CA ASP A 180 12.22 -0.35 8.11
C ASP A 180 12.37 -1.89 8.01
N HIS A 181 11.43 -2.56 7.33
CA HIS A 181 11.47 -4.02 7.09
C HIS A 181 12.35 -4.41 5.90
N LEU A 182 12.80 -3.46 5.09
CA LEU A 182 13.65 -3.69 3.93
C LEU A 182 15.13 -3.41 4.27
N ASN A 183 16.02 -4.24 3.74
CA ASN A 183 17.45 -4.11 4.02
C ASN A 183 18.26 -3.92 2.74
N LEU A 184 19.31 -3.11 2.85
CA LEU A 184 20.39 -3.04 1.86
C LEU A 184 21.28 -4.28 1.96
N VAL A 185 22.14 -4.47 0.94
CA VAL A 185 23.05 -5.62 0.87
C VAL A 185 24.00 -5.72 2.08
N ASP A 186 24.31 -4.60 2.74
CA ASP A 186 25.16 -4.57 3.94
C ASP A 186 24.40 -4.81 5.26
N GLY A 187 23.07 -5.02 5.19
CA GLY A 187 22.20 -5.26 6.33
C GLY A 187 21.67 -4.00 7.01
N THR A 188 21.98 -2.81 6.51
CA THR A 188 21.38 -1.56 6.98
C THR A 188 19.92 -1.50 6.49
N SER A 189 18.97 -1.13 7.34
CA SER A 189 17.58 -0.97 6.90
C SER A 189 17.45 0.19 5.91
N LEU A 190 16.53 0.05 4.95
CA LEU A 190 16.38 1.02 3.86
C LEU A 190 15.98 2.40 4.39
N ASN A 191 15.04 2.47 5.37
CA ASN A 191 14.65 3.72 5.99
C ASN A 191 15.83 4.39 6.74
N GLU A 192 16.67 3.62 7.47
CA GLU A 192 17.85 4.15 8.14
C GLU A 192 18.82 4.80 7.15
N TRP A 193 19.09 4.12 6.05
CA TRP A 193 19.96 4.66 5.02
C TRP A 193 19.38 5.93 4.40
N LEU A 194 18.09 5.93 4.00
CA LEU A 194 17.43 7.09 3.41
C LEU A 194 17.42 8.29 4.37
N ILE A 195 17.03 8.09 5.63
CA ILE A 195 17.06 9.14 6.64
C ILE A 195 18.48 9.68 6.84
N SER A 196 19.51 8.84 6.76
CA SER A 196 20.89 9.26 6.97
C SER A 196 21.42 10.16 5.87
N VAL A 197 21.00 9.97 4.62
CA VAL A 197 21.59 10.63 3.43
C VAL A 197 20.80 11.83 2.92
N PHE A 198 19.49 11.94 3.20
CA PHE A 198 18.67 13.10 2.86
C PHE A 198 18.65 14.13 3.99
N ASP A 199 18.34 15.39 3.70
CA ASP A 199 18.19 16.45 4.71
C ASP A 199 16.93 16.26 5.51
N HIS A 200 15.84 15.87 4.84
CA HIS A 200 14.60 15.43 5.48
C HIS A 200 13.96 14.26 4.70
N VAL A 201 13.18 13.47 5.40
CA VAL A 201 12.27 12.50 4.80
C VAL A 201 10.82 12.88 5.12
N THR A 202 9.91 12.57 4.22
CA THR A 202 8.47 12.68 4.48
C THR A 202 7.91 11.27 4.58
N VAL A 203 7.44 10.89 5.76
CA VAL A 203 6.87 9.55 5.98
C VAL A 203 5.41 9.56 5.58
N MET A 204 5.05 8.75 4.61
CA MET A 204 3.69 8.54 4.14
C MET A 204 2.87 7.73 5.15
N ALA A 205 2.53 8.37 6.27
CA ALA A 205 1.72 7.77 7.34
C ALA A 205 0.22 7.98 7.07
N TYR A 206 -0.23 7.56 5.90
CA TYR A 206 -1.58 7.81 5.40
C TYR A 206 -2.65 7.16 6.28
N ARG A 207 -3.08 7.88 7.30
CA ARG A 207 -4.15 7.55 8.25
C ARG A 207 -4.92 8.81 8.63
N ASN A 208 -6.19 8.65 9.00
CA ASN A 208 -7.03 9.73 9.53
C ASN A 208 -7.20 9.66 11.06
N GLN A 209 -6.54 8.71 11.72
CA GLN A 209 -6.51 8.55 13.17
C GLN A 209 -5.09 8.70 13.72
N ILE A 210 -4.96 9.32 14.90
CA ILE A 210 -3.65 9.65 15.48
C ILE A 210 -3.16 8.53 16.40
N GLU A 211 -3.99 8.08 17.33
CA GLU A 211 -3.60 7.31 18.54
C GLU A 211 -4.08 5.85 18.53
N SER A 212 -4.58 5.32 17.39
CA SER A 212 -4.93 3.91 17.28
C SER A 212 -3.66 3.03 17.14
N GLU A 213 -3.78 1.73 17.37
CA GLU A 213 -2.70 0.76 17.15
C GLU A 213 -2.10 0.85 15.73
N ASN A 214 -2.89 1.31 14.76
CA ASN A 214 -2.49 1.57 13.38
C ASN A 214 -2.62 3.07 13.04
N GLY A 215 -2.46 3.95 14.04
CA GLY A 215 -2.57 5.40 13.88
C GLY A 215 -1.25 6.05 13.49
N ILE A 216 -1.33 7.31 13.08
CA ILE A 216 -0.20 8.09 12.55
C ILE A 216 1.02 8.04 13.50
N ILE A 217 0.82 8.20 14.81
CA ILE A 217 1.91 8.23 15.80
C ILE A 217 2.65 6.89 15.81
N LYS A 218 1.91 5.79 15.83
CA LYS A 218 2.51 4.45 15.90
C LYS A 218 3.29 4.12 14.63
N LEU A 219 2.76 4.51 13.47
CA LEU A 219 3.38 4.26 12.17
C LEU A 219 4.63 5.11 11.89
N THR A 220 4.84 6.19 12.62
CA THR A 220 5.99 7.09 12.40
C THR A 220 7.00 7.10 13.56
N GLN A 221 6.74 6.29 14.57
CA GLN A 221 7.55 6.28 15.79
C GLN A 221 9.01 5.91 15.50
N ASP A 222 9.23 4.86 14.72
CA ASP A 222 10.56 4.31 14.47
C ASP A 222 11.41 5.26 13.63
N GLU A 223 10.82 5.91 12.60
CA GLU A 223 11.48 6.92 11.78
C GLU A 223 11.83 8.19 12.59
N LEU A 224 10.91 8.64 13.44
CA LEU A 224 11.15 9.80 14.30
C LEU A 224 12.27 9.54 15.32
N GLU A 225 12.26 8.37 15.97
CA GLU A 225 13.30 7.98 16.92
C GLU A 225 14.67 7.81 16.24
N LEU A 226 14.68 7.25 15.04
CA LEU A 226 15.88 7.07 14.25
C LEU A 226 16.43 8.41 13.77
N ALA A 227 15.58 9.27 13.26
CA ALA A 227 15.97 10.62 12.83
C ALA A 227 16.48 11.48 14.00
N ASP A 228 15.91 11.33 15.21
CA ASP A 228 16.44 11.98 16.43
C ASP A 228 17.88 11.54 16.70
N LYS A 229 18.18 10.24 16.58
CA LYS A 229 19.53 9.69 16.78
C LYS A 229 20.53 10.20 15.73
N LEU A 230 20.06 10.39 14.50
CA LEU A 230 20.86 10.84 13.35
C LEU A 230 20.92 12.37 13.22
N GLY A 231 20.15 13.13 14.00
CA GLY A 231 20.05 14.58 13.90
C GLY A 231 19.37 15.05 12.61
N LYS A 232 18.47 14.25 12.05
CA LYS A 232 17.74 14.47 10.80
C LYS A 232 16.31 14.95 11.04
N LYS A 233 15.60 15.28 9.96
CA LYS A 233 14.24 15.82 10.00
C LYS A 233 13.24 14.88 9.35
N VAL A 234 12.06 14.82 9.95
CA VAL A 234 10.93 14.01 9.46
C VAL A 234 9.70 14.91 9.36
N LEU A 235 9.07 14.89 8.19
CA LEU A 235 7.70 15.33 8.01
C LEU A 235 6.79 14.11 8.06
N VAL A 236 5.59 14.30 8.62
CA VAL A 236 4.57 13.24 8.67
C VAL A 236 3.48 13.58 7.67
N ALA A 237 3.30 12.73 6.65
CA ALA A 237 2.33 12.98 5.60
C ALA A 237 0.99 12.30 5.84
N VAL A 238 -0.08 13.01 5.51
CA VAL A 238 -1.46 12.51 5.45
C VAL A 238 -2.02 12.68 4.04
N ASN A 239 -3.07 11.93 3.73
CA ASN A 239 -3.68 11.91 2.40
C ASN A 239 -5.07 12.54 2.41
N THR A 240 -5.42 13.27 1.34
CA THR A 240 -6.74 13.88 1.13
C THR A 240 -7.44 13.37 -0.14
N LYS A 241 -6.73 12.55 -0.95
CA LYS A 241 -7.29 11.89 -2.11
C LYS A 241 -8.33 10.86 -1.67
N GLU A 242 -9.39 10.73 -2.43
CA GLU A 242 -10.37 9.67 -2.23
C GLU A 242 -9.72 8.29 -2.32
N MET A 243 -9.89 7.52 -1.25
CA MET A 243 -9.44 6.12 -1.15
C MET A 243 -10.65 5.27 -0.79
N PRO A 244 -11.48 4.87 -1.76
CA PRO A 244 -12.79 4.27 -1.50
C PRO A 244 -12.74 2.97 -0.68
N GLN A 245 -11.62 2.26 -0.76
CA GLN A 245 -11.42 0.97 -0.09
C GLN A 245 -10.70 1.08 1.24
N GLU A 246 -10.01 2.20 1.44
CA GLU A 246 -9.16 2.47 2.59
C GLU A 246 -9.50 3.84 3.17
N ALA A 247 -10.77 4.10 3.45
CA ALA A 247 -11.21 5.39 3.98
C ALA A 247 -10.46 5.81 5.25
N TYR A 248 -9.89 4.87 5.99
CA TYR A 248 -9.04 5.12 7.14
C TYR A 248 -7.65 5.68 6.79
N THR A 249 -7.21 5.59 5.52
CA THR A 249 -5.93 6.12 5.03
C THR A 249 -6.02 7.55 4.50
N THR A 250 -7.19 8.15 4.54
CA THR A 250 -7.42 9.47 3.94
C THR A 250 -8.35 10.33 4.75
N PHE A 251 -8.20 11.65 4.62
CA PHE A 251 -9.18 12.63 5.11
C PHE A 251 -10.27 12.95 4.08
N HIS A 252 -10.32 12.25 2.94
CA HIS A 252 -11.45 12.39 2.02
C HIS A 252 -12.76 12.07 2.75
N GLY A 253 -13.80 12.88 2.54
CA GLY A 253 -15.07 12.75 3.27
C GLY A 253 -15.11 13.46 4.64
N HIS A 254 -13.97 13.90 5.15
CA HIS A 254 -13.91 14.77 6.32
C HIS A 254 -13.98 16.24 5.90
N SER A 255 -14.38 17.13 6.81
CA SER A 255 -14.24 18.57 6.58
C SER A 255 -12.80 19.04 6.81
N LYS A 256 -12.42 20.16 6.19
CA LYS A 256 -11.12 20.82 6.47
C LYS A 256 -10.94 21.04 7.97
N LYS A 257 -11.98 21.53 8.66
CA LYS A 257 -11.96 21.75 10.12
C LYS A 257 -11.62 20.47 10.91
N GLN A 258 -12.23 19.34 10.56
CA GLN A 258 -11.94 18.05 11.24
C GLN A 258 -10.49 17.59 11.00
N MET A 259 -10.00 17.72 9.76
CA MET A 259 -8.60 17.43 9.44
C MET A 259 -7.66 18.35 10.22
N ASP A 260 -7.89 19.67 10.22
CA ASP A 260 -7.04 20.63 10.93
C ASP A 260 -6.97 20.33 12.43
N GLN A 261 -8.10 20.06 13.08
CA GLN A 261 -8.14 19.67 14.49
C GLN A 261 -7.31 18.41 14.77
N THR A 262 -7.38 17.44 13.87
CA THR A 262 -6.59 16.21 13.97
C THR A 262 -5.10 16.50 13.82
N LEU A 263 -4.72 17.32 12.83
CA LEU A 263 -3.32 17.67 12.57
C LEU A 263 -2.71 18.59 13.64
N GLU A 264 -3.51 19.46 14.26
CA GLU A 264 -3.09 20.25 15.43
C GLU A 264 -2.79 19.35 16.64
N ARG A 265 -3.64 18.35 16.91
CA ARG A 265 -3.38 17.35 17.97
C ARG A 265 -2.12 16.54 17.65
N LEU A 266 -1.93 16.08 16.41
CA LEU A 266 -0.74 15.38 15.97
C LEU A 266 0.52 16.21 16.21
N SER A 267 0.52 17.47 15.75
CA SER A 267 1.63 18.39 15.93
C SER A 267 1.94 18.63 17.40
N SER A 268 0.92 18.81 18.23
CA SER A 268 1.07 19.00 19.68
C SER A 268 1.71 17.77 20.34
N THR A 269 1.25 16.57 19.96
CA THR A 269 1.77 15.30 20.52
C THR A 269 3.22 15.06 20.11
N LEU A 270 3.57 15.32 18.85
CA LEU A 270 4.92 15.11 18.32
C LEU A 270 5.88 16.28 18.61
N SER A 271 5.42 17.38 19.21
CA SER A 271 6.22 18.59 19.46
C SER A 271 7.47 18.36 20.32
N SER A 272 7.50 17.31 21.15
CA SER A 272 8.64 16.92 21.96
C SER A 272 9.73 16.15 21.18
N GLN A 273 9.42 15.62 20.00
CA GLN A 273 10.36 14.94 19.14
C GLN A 273 11.21 15.97 18.38
N THR A 274 12.53 15.92 18.51
CA THR A 274 13.41 16.94 17.89
C THR A 274 13.56 16.74 16.38
N SER A 275 13.33 15.53 15.90
CA SER A 275 13.28 15.16 14.48
C SER A 275 12.00 15.63 13.79
N PHE A 276 10.88 15.74 14.51
CA PHE A 276 9.61 16.17 13.92
C PHE A 276 9.73 17.60 13.38
N ALA A 277 9.64 17.74 12.06
CA ALA A 277 9.76 19.02 11.37
C ALA A 277 8.40 19.63 10.99
N GLY A 278 7.35 18.81 10.89
CA GLY A 278 6.04 19.28 10.50
C GLY A 278 5.21 18.23 9.78
N ILE A 279 4.22 18.68 9.01
CA ILE A 279 3.21 17.86 8.36
C ILE A 279 3.21 18.10 6.85
N GLY A 280 3.06 17.03 6.07
CA GLY A 280 2.75 17.06 4.65
C GLY A 280 1.28 16.69 4.41
N ILE A 281 0.60 17.40 3.50
CA ILE A 281 -0.78 17.08 3.11
C ILE A 281 -0.80 16.78 1.61
N HIS A 282 -0.99 15.52 1.27
CA HIS A 282 -1.03 15.01 -0.09
C HIS A 282 -2.48 14.97 -0.57
N ASP A 283 -2.87 15.58 -1.68
CA ASP A 283 -2.18 16.66 -2.40
C ASP A 283 -3.07 17.89 -2.48
N ILE A 284 -2.54 18.99 -2.95
CA ILE A 284 -3.23 20.30 -2.97
C ILE A 284 -4.56 20.25 -3.73
N ARG A 285 -4.64 19.49 -4.83
CA ARG A 285 -5.84 19.40 -5.66
C ARG A 285 -7.03 18.84 -4.90
N TYR A 286 -6.81 17.77 -4.11
CA TYR A 286 -7.88 17.16 -3.31
C TYR A 286 -8.16 17.99 -2.07
N TRP A 287 -7.12 18.51 -1.43
CA TRP A 287 -7.27 19.36 -0.26
C TRP A 287 -8.07 20.65 -0.54
N GLN A 288 -7.82 21.32 -1.68
CA GLN A 288 -8.61 22.50 -2.10
C GLN A 288 -10.11 22.21 -2.23
N ASN A 289 -10.47 20.99 -2.60
CA ASN A 289 -11.84 20.56 -2.84
C ASN A 289 -12.52 19.94 -1.61
N MET A 290 -11.84 19.87 -0.46
CA MET A 290 -12.47 19.38 0.77
C MET A 290 -13.57 20.34 1.24
N PRO A 291 -14.71 19.83 1.75
CA PRO A 291 -15.78 20.67 2.27
C PRO A 291 -15.36 21.41 3.54
N ASP A 292 -15.86 22.63 3.75
CA ASP A 292 -15.62 23.37 4.99
C ASP A 292 -16.34 22.75 6.20
N LYS A 293 -17.49 22.08 5.95
CA LYS A 293 -18.26 21.32 6.94
C LYS A 293 -18.53 19.92 6.42
N SER A 294 -18.48 18.91 7.29
CA SER A 294 -18.90 17.55 6.95
C SER A 294 -20.42 17.49 6.72
N GLU A 295 -20.94 16.43 6.08
CA GLU A 295 -22.38 16.23 5.91
C GLU A 295 -23.12 16.19 7.26
N GLU A 296 -22.53 15.62 8.30
CA GLU A 296 -23.06 15.62 9.67
C GLU A 296 -23.08 17.04 10.26
N GLU A 297 -22.03 17.82 10.09
CA GLU A 297 -21.97 19.21 10.56
C GLU A 297 -22.94 20.13 9.81
N ALA A 298 -23.23 19.83 8.55
CA ALA A 298 -24.19 20.60 7.74
C ALA A 298 -25.65 20.42 8.19
N THR A 299 -25.95 19.35 8.92
CA THR A 299 -27.29 19.07 9.45
C THR A 299 -27.51 19.61 10.86
N LEU A 300 -26.48 20.13 11.53
CA LEU A 300 -26.57 20.74 12.85
C LEU A 300 -26.92 22.25 12.78
N PRO A 301 -27.71 22.78 13.70
CA PRO A 301 -27.94 24.23 13.80
C PRO A 301 -26.63 24.99 14.06
N ASP A 302 -26.43 26.13 13.40
CA ASP A 302 -25.24 26.98 13.56
C ASP A 302 -24.93 27.26 15.04
N GLY A 303 -23.76 26.83 15.50
CA GLY A 303 -23.24 27.12 16.85
C GLY A 303 -23.31 26.00 17.87
N GLN A 304 -23.63 24.78 17.47
CA GLN A 304 -23.46 23.59 18.33
C GLN A 304 -22.30 22.76 17.81
N ASP A 305 -21.30 22.52 18.66
CA ASP A 305 -20.29 21.49 18.42
C ASP A 305 -20.97 20.11 18.40
N PRO A 306 -20.58 19.18 17.52
CA PRO A 306 -21.10 17.83 17.54
C PRO A 306 -20.84 17.21 18.93
N PRO A 307 -21.83 16.50 19.53
CA PRO A 307 -21.61 15.85 20.80
C PRO A 307 -20.48 14.80 20.62
N ASP A 308 -19.60 14.71 21.63
CA ASP A 308 -18.66 13.59 21.72
C ASP A 308 -19.41 12.29 21.44
N PRO A 309 -18.88 11.37 20.61
CA PRO A 309 -19.56 10.13 20.31
C PRO A 309 -19.83 9.40 21.61
N ALA A 310 -21.12 9.34 21.97
CA ALA A 310 -21.55 8.57 23.12
C ALA A 310 -21.13 7.11 22.91
N PRO A 311 -20.68 6.41 23.95
CA PRO A 311 -20.40 5.00 23.84
C PRO A 311 -21.65 4.31 23.32
N VAL A 312 -21.54 3.66 22.18
CA VAL A 312 -22.65 2.92 21.55
C VAL A 312 -23.12 1.89 22.57
N PRO A 313 -24.39 1.94 23.01
CA PRO A 313 -24.91 0.91 23.89
C PRO A 313 -24.85 -0.43 23.15
N VAL A 314 -24.14 -1.38 23.70
CA VAL A 314 -24.19 -2.77 23.24
C VAL A 314 -25.65 -3.22 23.41
N PRO A 315 -26.35 -3.60 22.34
CA PRO A 315 -27.71 -4.13 22.50
C PRO A 315 -27.60 -5.41 23.31
N GLU A 316 -28.40 -5.51 24.39
CA GLU A 316 -28.61 -6.78 25.07
C GLU A 316 -29.18 -7.78 24.04
N PRO A 317 -28.69 -9.02 24.01
CA PRO A 317 -29.18 -10.03 23.08
C PRO A 317 -30.63 -10.34 23.40
N GLU A 318 -31.53 -10.12 22.44
CA GLU A 318 -32.88 -10.61 22.51
C GLU A 318 -32.90 -12.15 22.62
N PRO A 319 -33.81 -12.75 23.39
CA PRO A 319 -33.84 -14.19 23.55
C PRO A 319 -34.18 -14.86 22.23
N ILE A 320 -33.27 -15.68 21.75
CA ILE A 320 -33.46 -16.50 20.55
C ILE A 320 -34.50 -17.55 20.83
N ASP A 321 -35.67 -17.45 20.17
CA ASP A 321 -36.65 -18.53 20.10
C ASP A 321 -35.95 -19.77 19.47
N ARG A 322 -35.94 -20.88 20.21
CA ARG A 322 -35.40 -22.15 19.75
C ARG A 322 -36.19 -22.64 18.52
N VAL A 323 -35.54 -22.66 17.39
CA VAL A 323 -35.98 -23.44 16.22
C VAL A 323 -35.78 -24.93 16.56
N PRO A 324 -36.76 -25.81 16.22
CA PRO A 324 -36.68 -27.23 16.55
C PRO A 324 -35.48 -27.90 15.88
N ASP A 325 -34.87 -28.85 16.58
CA ASP A 325 -33.77 -29.70 16.13
C ASP A 325 -34.03 -30.25 14.71
N ALA A 326 -33.31 -29.75 13.73
CA ALA A 326 -33.17 -30.40 12.44
C ALA A 326 -32.18 -31.55 12.58
N ASP A 327 -32.48 -32.68 11.98
CA ASP A 327 -31.60 -33.85 11.90
C ASP A 327 -30.19 -33.45 11.49
N PRO A 328 -29.14 -34.11 12.03
CA PRO A 328 -27.75 -33.77 11.67
C PRO A 328 -27.53 -34.07 10.20
N VAL A 329 -27.52 -33.01 9.40
CA VAL A 329 -26.97 -33.05 8.04
C VAL A 329 -25.50 -33.46 8.18
N LEU A 330 -25.14 -34.58 7.54
CA LEU A 330 -23.75 -35.01 7.39
C LEU A 330 -22.93 -33.78 6.95
N ARG A 331 -22.03 -33.30 7.81
CA ARG A 331 -21.13 -32.20 7.49
C ARG A 331 -20.22 -32.70 6.37
N GLU A 332 -20.35 -32.12 5.17
CA GLU A 332 -19.32 -32.24 4.16
C GLU A 332 -18.01 -31.80 4.79
N GLU A 333 -16.93 -32.49 4.46
CA GLU A 333 -15.60 -32.25 5.01
C GLU A 333 -15.17 -30.80 4.73
N ILE A 334 -14.80 -30.05 5.77
CA ILE A 334 -14.41 -28.64 5.63
C ILE A 334 -13.08 -28.57 4.86
N VAL A 335 -13.04 -27.76 3.84
CA VAL A 335 -11.83 -27.54 3.03
C VAL A 335 -10.81 -26.72 3.82
N ARG A 336 -9.56 -27.21 3.80
CA ARG A 336 -8.38 -26.49 4.31
C ARG A 336 -7.32 -26.51 3.22
N GLY A 337 -6.90 -25.35 2.78
CA GLY A 337 -5.96 -25.26 1.65
C GLY A 337 -4.88 -24.21 1.81
N THR A 338 -3.98 -24.20 0.84
CA THR A 338 -2.94 -23.18 0.71
C THR A 338 -2.53 -22.99 -0.74
N TYR A 339 -1.79 -21.92 -1.01
CA TYR A 339 -1.23 -21.56 -2.30
C TYR A 339 0.25 -21.92 -2.38
N ILE A 340 0.66 -22.50 -3.49
CA ILE A 340 2.06 -22.80 -3.80
C ILE A 340 2.42 -21.99 -5.05
N TRP A 341 3.07 -20.85 -4.84
CA TRP A 341 3.39 -19.88 -5.89
C TRP A 341 4.62 -20.25 -6.72
N GLU A 342 5.55 -20.97 -6.14
CA GLU A 342 6.79 -21.35 -6.80
C GLU A 342 6.62 -22.71 -7.48
N ALA A 343 6.48 -22.74 -8.80
CA ALA A 343 6.34 -23.97 -9.57
C ALA A 343 7.50 -24.97 -9.33
N ASN A 344 8.71 -24.45 -9.05
CA ASN A 344 9.88 -25.28 -8.75
C ASN A 344 9.76 -26.02 -7.41
N GLU A 345 9.03 -25.48 -6.43
CA GLU A 345 8.79 -26.18 -5.14
C GLU A 345 8.07 -27.52 -5.38
N VAL A 346 7.04 -27.51 -6.24
CA VAL A 346 6.31 -28.74 -6.57
C VAL A 346 7.20 -29.76 -7.28
N ILE A 347 8.13 -29.29 -8.13
CA ILE A 347 9.01 -30.17 -8.91
C ILE A 347 10.16 -30.72 -8.06
N GLN A 348 10.76 -29.92 -7.19
CA GLN A 348 11.97 -30.25 -6.46
C GLN A 348 11.69 -30.74 -5.03
N ASN A 349 10.66 -30.18 -4.37
CA ASN A 349 10.37 -30.34 -2.95
C ASN A 349 8.97 -30.93 -2.71
N SER A 350 8.41 -31.68 -3.67
CA SER A 350 7.06 -32.25 -3.60
C SER A 350 6.76 -33.00 -2.29
N ARG A 351 7.74 -33.68 -1.75
CA ARG A 351 7.60 -34.42 -0.48
C ARG A 351 7.41 -33.50 0.71
N ASP A 352 8.17 -32.40 0.77
CA ASP A 352 8.07 -31.41 1.85
C ASP A 352 6.70 -30.75 1.87
N ILE A 353 6.14 -30.48 0.67
CA ILE A 353 4.79 -29.94 0.52
C ILE A 353 3.74 -30.92 1.05
N LEU A 354 3.85 -32.20 0.68
CA LEU A 354 2.90 -33.23 1.12
C LEU A 354 3.02 -33.55 2.61
N ASP A 355 4.24 -33.56 3.16
CA ASP A 355 4.48 -33.71 4.59
C ASP A 355 3.88 -32.52 5.39
N PHE A 356 4.04 -31.30 4.88
CA PHE A 356 3.41 -30.12 5.45
C PHE A 356 1.88 -30.16 5.34
N ALA A 357 1.35 -30.56 4.18
CA ALA A 357 -0.08 -30.71 3.99
C ALA A 357 -0.68 -31.74 4.98
N ALA A 358 0.02 -32.84 5.22
CA ALA A 358 -0.39 -33.81 6.22
C ALA A 358 -0.34 -33.25 7.66
N GLU A 359 0.74 -32.51 8.01
CA GLU A 359 0.87 -31.82 9.31
C GLU A 359 -0.27 -30.84 9.56
N LYS A 360 -0.60 -30.01 8.56
CA LYS A 360 -1.64 -28.98 8.65
C LYS A 360 -3.05 -29.49 8.30
N GLN A 361 -3.19 -30.79 8.00
CA GLN A 361 -4.45 -31.43 7.62
C GLN A 361 -5.10 -30.75 6.39
N LEU A 362 -4.27 -30.42 5.38
CA LEU A 362 -4.74 -29.81 4.16
C LEU A 362 -5.35 -30.85 3.24
N ASN A 363 -6.47 -30.50 2.61
CA ASN A 363 -7.15 -31.31 1.60
C ASN A 363 -7.33 -30.55 0.27
N TRP A 364 -6.69 -29.37 0.12
CA TRP A 364 -6.78 -28.53 -1.06
C TRP A 364 -5.48 -27.76 -1.31
N LEU A 365 -5.01 -27.75 -2.58
CA LEU A 365 -3.81 -26.99 -2.97
C LEU A 365 -4.05 -26.24 -4.29
N TYR A 366 -3.76 -24.93 -4.30
CA TYR A 366 -3.57 -24.15 -5.50
C TYR A 366 -2.10 -24.15 -5.88
N VAL A 367 -1.76 -24.64 -7.08
CA VAL A 367 -0.38 -24.88 -7.49
C VAL A 367 -0.03 -24.11 -8.75
N ARG A 368 0.91 -23.18 -8.66
CA ARG A 368 1.48 -22.48 -9.80
C ARG A 368 2.19 -23.44 -10.72
N LEU A 369 1.94 -23.31 -12.05
CA LEU A 369 2.57 -24.16 -13.05
C LEU A 369 3.58 -23.37 -13.88
N ASP A 370 4.76 -23.95 -14.12
CA ASP A 370 5.63 -23.57 -15.21
C ASP A 370 5.18 -24.32 -16.48
N LEU A 371 4.57 -23.61 -17.42
CA LEU A 371 4.00 -24.17 -18.63
C LEU A 371 5.07 -24.61 -19.68
N GLN A 372 6.35 -24.46 -19.37
CA GLN A 372 7.46 -24.99 -20.18
C GLN A 372 7.87 -26.38 -19.73
N GLN A 373 7.47 -26.79 -18.52
CA GLN A 373 7.79 -28.11 -17.99
C GLN A 373 6.97 -29.23 -18.66
N PRO A 374 7.56 -30.41 -18.84
CA PRO A 374 6.81 -31.58 -19.31
C PRO A 374 5.78 -32.01 -18.26
N TYR A 375 4.69 -32.63 -18.70
CA TYR A 375 3.60 -33.08 -17.81
C TYR A 375 4.08 -34.04 -16.71
N SER A 376 5.10 -34.83 -16.98
CA SER A 376 5.72 -35.74 -16.00
C SER A 376 6.31 -35.03 -14.79
N SER A 377 6.57 -33.73 -14.88
CA SER A 377 7.05 -32.93 -13.73
C SER A 377 6.00 -32.75 -12.64
N TYR A 378 4.71 -32.87 -12.99
CA TYR A 378 3.60 -32.68 -12.07
C TYR A 378 2.85 -33.96 -11.73
N SER A 379 2.80 -34.95 -12.65
CA SER A 379 1.91 -36.13 -12.51
C SER A 379 2.18 -36.94 -11.24
N SER A 380 3.45 -37.14 -10.87
CA SER A 380 3.82 -37.84 -9.63
C SER A 380 3.34 -37.09 -8.38
N PHE A 381 3.44 -35.78 -8.35
CA PHE A 381 2.97 -34.96 -7.23
C PHE A 381 1.44 -35.02 -7.10
N VAL A 382 0.71 -34.80 -8.20
CA VAL A 382 -0.76 -34.83 -8.20
C VAL A 382 -1.27 -36.19 -7.77
N LYS A 383 -0.66 -37.29 -8.24
CA LYS A 383 -0.98 -38.64 -7.80
C LYS A 383 -0.81 -38.86 -6.31
N GLN A 384 0.30 -38.40 -5.76
CA GLN A 384 0.57 -38.55 -4.32
C GLN A 384 -0.40 -37.67 -3.49
N ALA A 385 -0.72 -36.45 -3.96
CA ALA A 385 -1.72 -35.60 -3.36
C ALA A 385 -3.11 -36.27 -3.36
N ALA A 386 -3.54 -36.80 -4.50
CA ALA A 386 -4.79 -37.54 -4.60
C ALA A 386 -4.86 -38.74 -3.67
N ALA A 387 -3.75 -39.53 -3.54
CA ALA A 387 -3.65 -40.64 -2.61
C ALA A 387 -3.72 -40.20 -1.14
N ALA A 388 -3.39 -38.95 -0.84
CA ALA A 388 -3.52 -38.31 0.47
C ALA A 388 -4.89 -37.63 0.70
N GLY A 389 -5.82 -37.70 -0.28
CA GLY A 389 -7.11 -37.03 -0.19
C GLY A 389 -7.05 -35.52 -0.45
N ILE A 390 -6.04 -35.05 -1.18
CA ILE A 390 -5.82 -33.64 -1.46
C ILE A 390 -6.23 -33.34 -2.91
N GLU A 391 -7.14 -32.40 -3.09
CA GLU A 391 -7.48 -31.85 -4.40
C GLU A 391 -6.43 -30.81 -4.84
N VAL A 392 -6.04 -30.86 -6.12
CA VAL A 392 -5.01 -29.98 -6.66
C VAL A 392 -5.59 -29.19 -7.84
N HIS A 393 -5.57 -27.88 -7.73
CA HIS A 393 -5.98 -26.96 -8.78
C HIS A 393 -4.76 -26.22 -9.35
N ALA A 394 -4.71 -26.06 -10.66
CA ALA A 394 -3.67 -25.30 -11.32
C ALA A 394 -3.86 -23.78 -11.03
N LEU A 395 -2.86 -23.13 -10.50
CA LEU A 395 -2.88 -21.70 -10.18
C LEU A 395 -2.25 -20.90 -11.32
N GLY A 396 -2.89 -19.81 -11.69
CA GLY A 396 -2.38 -18.83 -12.64
C GLY A 396 -2.91 -17.45 -12.31
N GLY A 397 -2.29 -16.44 -12.88
CA GLY A 397 -2.75 -15.07 -12.70
C GLY A 397 -1.57 -14.10 -12.61
N THR A 398 -1.79 -12.93 -13.10
CA THR A 398 -1.04 -11.69 -12.85
C THR A 398 -2.02 -10.54 -13.04
N PRO A 399 -1.77 -9.35 -12.48
CA PRO A 399 -2.67 -8.20 -12.63
C PRO A 399 -3.04 -7.89 -14.09
N THR A 400 -2.08 -8.02 -15.01
CA THR A 400 -2.29 -7.70 -16.44
C THR A 400 -3.23 -8.67 -17.17
N TRP A 401 -3.49 -9.88 -16.62
CA TRP A 401 -4.41 -10.82 -17.26
C TRP A 401 -5.88 -10.34 -17.30
N ALA A 402 -6.19 -9.27 -16.59
CA ALA A 402 -7.45 -8.57 -16.74
C ALA A 402 -7.59 -7.86 -18.09
N LEU A 403 -6.48 -7.49 -18.74
CA LEU A 403 -6.49 -6.73 -19.99
C LEU A 403 -6.77 -7.63 -21.20
N GLU A 404 -7.48 -7.10 -22.20
CA GLU A 404 -7.92 -7.86 -23.40
C GLU A 404 -6.74 -8.53 -24.11
N GLU A 405 -5.62 -7.83 -24.26
CA GLU A 405 -4.40 -8.31 -24.92
C GLU A 405 -3.76 -9.53 -24.24
N GLU A 406 -4.04 -9.77 -22.97
CA GLU A 406 -3.46 -10.85 -22.17
C GLU A 406 -4.32 -12.14 -22.15
N LEU A 407 -5.52 -12.13 -22.75
CA LEU A 407 -6.36 -13.32 -22.87
C LEU A 407 -5.60 -14.55 -23.42
N PRO A 408 -4.67 -14.43 -24.39
CA PRO A 408 -3.88 -15.57 -24.86
C PRO A 408 -3.08 -16.28 -23.77
N ARG A 409 -2.67 -15.58 -22.71
CA ARG A 409 -1.94 -16.20 -21.57
C ARG A 409 -2.87 -17.05 -20.72
N ILE A 410 -4.09 -16.57 -20.45
CA ILE A 410 -5.12 -17.36 -19.78
C ILE A 410 -5.41 -18.62 -20.61
N MET A 411 -5.60 -18.47 -21.91
CA MET A 411 -5.87 -19.59 -22.80
C MET A 411 -4.69 -20.58 -22.88
N LYS A 412 -3.45 -20.12 -22.74
CA LYS A 412 -2.27 -20.99 -22.68
C LYS A 412 -2.33 -21.91 -21.45
N LEU A 413 -2.70 -21.37 -20.27
CA LEU A 413 -2.88 -22.16 -19.06
C LEU A 413 -4.04 -23.16 -19.22
N VAL A 414 -5.20 -22.71 -19.70
CA VAL A 414 -6.37 -23.58 -19.96
C VAL A 414 -5.99 -24.75 -20.88
N ASN A 415 -5.33 -24.45 -21.99
CA ASN A 415 -4.93 -25.50 -22.94
C ASN A 415 -3.88 -26.44 -22.35
N TYR A 416 -2.94 -25.94 -21.58
CA TYR A 416 -1.94 -26.78 -20.91
C TYR A 416 -2.62 -27.78 -19.97
N VAL A 417 -3.48 -27.33 -19.07
CA VAL A 417 -4.13 -28.17 -18.05
C VAL A 417 -5.10 -29.17 -18.72
N LYS A 418 -5.88 -28.73 -19.71
CA LYS A 418 -6.78 -29.66 -20.46
C LYS A 418 -6.00 -30.74 -21.19
N ASN A 419 -4.90 -30.38 -21.84
CA ASN A 419 -4.07 -31.37 -22.54
C ASN A 419 -3.35 -32.30 -21.56
N TYR A 420 -2.85 -31.76 -20.45
CA TYR A 420 -2.29 -32.54 -19.34
C TYR A 420 -3.31 -33.61 -18.87
N ASN A 421 -4.52 -33.20 -18.48
CA ASN A 421 -5.56 -34.10 -17.96
C ASN A 421 -6.01 -35.17 -18.96
N ARG A 422 -5.84 -34.93 -20.28
CA ARG A 422 -6.12 -35.93 -21.33
C ARG A 422 -5.02 -36.99 -21.46
N THR A 423 -3.81 -36.69 -21.00
CA THR A 423 -2.62 -37.56 -21.18
C THR A 423 -2.21 -38.33 -19.95
N VAL A 424 -2.76 -38.01 -18.79
CA VAL A 424 -2.43 -38.65 -17.51
C VAL A 424 -3.59 -39.51 -17.01
N GLU A 425 -3.30 -40.40 -16.04
CA GLU A 425 -4.31 -41.24 -15.38
C GLU A 425 -5.28 -40.39 -14.53
N GLY A 426 -6.40 -40.99 -14.11
CA GLY A 426 -7.47 -40.27 -13.40
C GLY A 426 -7.01 -39.63 -12.08
N ASP A 427 -6.17 -40.34 -11.34
CA ASP A 427 -5.61 -39.90 -10.06
C ASP A 427 -4.40 -38.94 -10.18
N GLU A 428 -4.00 -38.63 -11.40
CA GLU A 428 -2.93 -37.69 -11.73
C GLU A 428 -3.49 -36.35 -12.27
N ARG A 429 -4.82 -36.16 -12.33
CA ARG A 429 -5.47 -35.01 -12.96
C ARG A 429 -5.63 -33.85 -12.00
N PHE A 430 -5.43 -32.64 -12.53
CA PHE A 430 -5.88 -31.43 -11.85
C PHE A 430 -7.41 -31.38 -11.80
N HIS A 431 -7.96 -30.87 -10.70
CA HIS A 431 -9.40 -30.74 -10.47
C HIS A 431 -9.97 -29.50 -11.12
N GLY A 432 -9.20 -28.41 -11.19
CA GLY A 432 -9.63 -27.13 -11.73
C GLY A 432 -8.47 -26.19 -12.09
N ILE A 433 -8.85 -24.99 -12.50
CA ILE A 433 -7.94 -23.85 -12.67
C ILE A 433 -8.44 -22.71 -11.78
N HIS A 434 -7.55 -22.20 -10.96
CA HIS A 434 -7.75 -21.04 -10.11
C HIS A 434 -6.97 -19.85 -10.65
N LEU A 435 -7.63 -18.69 -10.79
CA LEU A 435 -6.99 -17.48 -11.27
C LEU A 435 -6.94 -16.42 -10.16
N ASP A 436 -5.74 -15.95 -9.88
CA ASP A 436 -5.51 -14.78 -9.04
C ASP A 436 -5.10 -13.60 -9.91
N ILE A 437 -6.08 -12.73 -10.17
CA ILE A 437 -5.93 -11.57 -11.06
C ILE A 437 -6.37 -10.34 -10.31
N GLU A 438 -5.40 -9.48 -10.00
CA GLU A 438 -5.58 -8.29 -9.16
C GLU A 438 -5.33 -6.99 -9.95
N PRO A 439 -6.19 -6.63 -10.94
CA PRO A 439 -5.92 -5.50 -11.83
C PRO A 439 -5.93 -4.14 -11.14
N TYR A 440 -6.39 -4.05 -9.94
CA TYR A 440 -6.42 -2.82 -9.15
C TYR A 440 -5.03 -2.32 -8.73
N VAL A 441 -3.98 -3.10 -8.89
CA VAL A 441 -2.60 -2.64 -8.75
C VAL A 441 -2.06 -1.99 -10.05
N LEU A 442 -2.81 -2.06 -11.15
CA LEU A 442 -2.39 -1.48 -12.43
C LEU A 442 -2.71 0.01 -12.52
N PRO A 443 -1.85 0.85 -13.08
CA PRO A 443 -2.17 2.25 -13.37
C PRO A 443 -3.42 2.44 -14.23
N LYS A 444 -3.70 1.51 -15.16
CA LYS A 444 -4.88 1.53 -16.03
C LYS A 444 -6.19 1.41 -15.24
N TRP A 445 -6.20 0.66 -14.14
CA TRP A 445 -7.36 0.57 -13.25
C TRP A 445 -7.72 1.94 -12.66
N TRP A 446 -6.73 2.69 -12.22
CA TRP A 446 -6.94 4.01 -11.63
C TRP A 446 -7.32 5.09 -12.66
N ALA A 447 -6.90 4.90 -13.91
CA ALA A 447 -7.26 5.81 -15.01
C ALA A 447 -8.68 5.57 -15.53
N ASP A 448 -9.07 4.30 -15.71
CA ASP A 448 -10.39 3.90 -16.20
C ASP A 448 -10.78 2.51 -15.66
N PRO A 449 -11.28 2.41 -14.41
CA PRO A 449 -11.67 1.14 -13.82
C PRO A 449 -12.78 0.43 -14.62
N GLN A 450 -13.69 1.19 -15.24
CA GLN A 450 -14.80 0.59 -16.01
C GLN A 450 -14.31 -0.10 -17.28
N GLN A 451 -13.31 0.44 -17.96
CA GLN A 451 -12.69 -0.24 -19.10
C GLN A 451 -12.00 -1.53 -18.64
N VAL A 452 -11.21 -1.48 -17.56
CA VAL A 452 -10.52 -2.68 -17.05
C VAL A 452 -11.51 -3.75 -16.59
N ILE A 453 -12.59 -3.37 -15.91
CA ILE A 453 -13.66 -4.29 -15.50
C ILE A 453 -14.31 -4.93 -16.73
N SER A 454 -14.58 -4.17 -17.77
CA SER A 454 -15.16 -4.70 -19.02
C SER A 454 -14.25 -5.71 -19.70
N GLU A 455 -12.95 -5.42 -19.77
CA GLU A 455 -11.94 -6.34 -20.34
C GLU A 455 -11.80 -7.59 -19.47
N TRP A 456 -11.69 -7.41 -18.14
CA TRP A 456 -11.54 -8.51 -17.19
C TRP A 456 -12.73 -9.47 -17.20
N THR A 457 -13.95 -8.96 -17.13
CA THR A 457 -15.16 -9.79 -17.20
C THR A 457 -15.27 -10.53 -18.53
N SER A 458 -14.89 -9.91 -19.63
CA SER A 458 -14.82 -10.55 -20.95
C SER A 458 -13.80 -11.70 -20.99
N ASN A 459 -12.61 -11.49 -20.39
CA ASN A 459 -11.58 -12.51 -20.29
C ASN A 459 -12.03 -13.68 -19.40
N LEU A 460 -12.67 -13.40 -18.26
CA LEU A 460 -13.20 -14.42 -17.35
C LEU A 460 -14.36 -15.21 -17.97
N ASP A 461 -15.30 -14.58 -18.68
CA ASP A 461 -16.35 -15.28 -19.44
C ASP A 461 -15.74 -16.22 -20.49
N THR A 462 -14.70 -15.77 -21.18
CA THR A 462 -13.98 -16.60 -22.16
C THR A 462 -13.24 -17.75 -21.47
N PHE A 463 -12.59 -17.47 -20.34
CA PHE A 463 -11.93 -18.48 -19.52
C PHE A 463 -12.90 -19.60 -19.10
N VAL A 464 -14.03 -19.24 -18.48
CA VAL A 464 -15.04 -20.23 -18.05
C VAL A 464 -15.57 -21.03 -19.24
N ARG A 465 -15.96 -20.36 -20.32
CA ARG A 465 -16.49 -21.01 -21.51
C ARG A 465 -15.51 -22.01 -22.12
N GLU A 466 -14.25 -21.61 -22.33
CA GLU A 466 -13.24 -22.48 -22.95
C GLU A 466 -12.74 -23.57 -22.00
N LEU A 467 -12.73 -23.32 -20.70
CA LEU A 467 -12.41 -24.33 -19.69
C LEU A 467 -13.49 -25.41 -19.64
N LYS A 468 -14.75 -25.04 -19.59
CA LYS A 468 -15.89 -25.99 -19.49
C LYS A 468 -16.15 -26.74 -20.81
N LYS A 469 -15.66 -26.26 -21.93
CA LYS A 469 -15.78 -26.93 -23.19
C LYS A 469 -15.00 -28.26 -23.19
N ASP A 470 -15.69 -29.37 -23.25
CA ASP A 470 -15.12 -30.74 -23.26
C ASP A 470 -14.27 -31.09 -22.02
N SER A 471 -14.56 -30.50 -20.88
CA SER A 471 -13.91 -30.84 -19.60
C SER A 471 -14.82 -30.59 -18.40
N ASN A 472 -14.52 -31.29 -17.29
CA ASN A 472 -15.17 -31.12 -15.98
C ASN A 472 -14.29 -30.30 -15.02
N LEU A 473 -13.28 -29.62 -15.52
CA LEU A 473 -12.41 -28.78 -14.71
C LEU A 473 -13.20 -27.64 -14.04
N GLU A 474 -12.94 -27.39 -12.78
CA GLU A 474 -13.54 -26.29 -12.06
C GLU A 474 -12.84 -24.97 -12.41
N ALA A 475 -13.64 -23.91 -12.51
CA ALA A 475 -13.21 -22.55 -12.74
C ALA A 475 -13.35 -21.76 -11.43
N SER A 476 -12.29 -21.16 -10.95
CA SER A 476 -12.32 -20.36 -9.73
C SER A 476 -11.39 -19.16 -9.79
N VAL A 477 -11.65 -18.19 -8.90
CA VAL A 477 -10.86 -16.96 -8.78
C VAL A 477 -10.65 -16.56 -7.34
N ASP A 478 -9.56 -15.83 -7.08
CA ASP A 478 -9.47 -14.98 -5.91
C ASP A 478 -10.32 -13.72 -6.09
N LEU A 479 -10.94 -13.28 -5.01
CA LEU A 479 -11.89 -12.17 -5.01
C LEU A 479 -11.62 -11.26 -3.80
N ALA A 480 -11.15 -10.04 -4.06
CA ALA A 480 -11.01 -9.05 -3.01
C ALA A 480 -12.40 -8.63 -2.49
N VAL A 481 -12.56 -8.65 -1.17
CA VAL A 481 -13.85 -8.41 -0.47
C VAL A 481 -14.52 -7.06 -0.77
N TRP A 482 -13.80 -6.10 -1.31
CA TRP A 482 -14.28 -4.75 -1.63
C TRP A 482 -14.68 -4.55 -3.10
N LEU A 483 -14.60 -5.57 -3.96
CA LEU A 483 -15.02 -5.48 -5.36
C LEU A 483 -16.54 -5.38 -5.53
N ASP A 484 -17.30 -5.53 -4.46
CA ASP A 484 -18.73 -5.21 -4.37
C ASP A 484 -19.06 -3.76 -4.70
N LYS A 485 -18.11 -2.84 -4.52
CA LYS A 485 -18.24 -1.39 -4.80
C LYS A 485 -18.21 -1.05 -6.29
N TYR A 486 -17.80 -1.96 -7.13
CA TYR A 486 -17.71 -1.76 -8.57
C TYR A 486 -18.84 -2.49 -9.29
N MET A 487 -19.47 -1.81 -10.25
CA MET A 487 -20.54 -2.38 -11.06
C MET A 487 -19.98 -2.91 -12.38
N VAL A 488 -20.51 -4.03 -12.86
CA VAL A 488 -20.16 -4.56 -14.17
C VAL A 488 -20.80 -3.70 -15.25
N THR A 489 -20.03 -3.33 -16.27
CA THR A 489 -20.50 -2.48 -17.34
C THR A 489 -21.64 -3.13 -18.12
N GLY A 490 -22.81 -2.52 -18.11
CA GLY A 490 -24.00 -2.98 -18.82
C GLY A 490 -24.90 -3.94 -18.04
N ASP A 491 -24.50 -4.37 -16.86
CA ASP A 491 -25.27 -5.19 -15.93
C ASP A 491 -25.57 -4.40 -14.63
N ASP A 492 -26.70 -4.66 -14.00
CA ASP A 492 -27.06 -4.05 -12.71
C ASP A 492 -26.63 -4.96 -11.54
N ILE A 493 -25.35 -5.34 -11.55
CA ILE A 493 -24.75 -6.26 -10.58
C ILE A 493 -23.34 -5.81 -10.22
N SER A 494 -22.95 -5.95 -8.95
CA SER A 494 -21.57 -5.67 -8.54
C SER A 494 -20.59 -6.72 -9.08
N LEU A 495 -19.33 -6.33 -9.24
CA LEU A 495 -18.28 -7.19 -9.78
C LEU A 495 -18.06 -8.44 -8.91
N SER A 496 -18.12 -8.31 -7.58
CA SER A 496 -18.04 -9.46 -6.67
C SER A 496 -19.17 -10.47 -6.91
N LYS A 497 -20.41 -10.00 -6.97
CA LYS A 497 -21.59 -10.84 -7.23
C LYS A 497 -21.54 -11.47 -8.61
N TRP A 498 -21.09 -10.72 -9.62
CA TRP A 498 -20.92 -11.23 -10.97
C TRP A 498 -19.93 -12.40 -11.02
N MET A 499 -18.78 -12.27 -10.34
CA MET A 499 -17.77 -13.34 -10.26
C MET A 499 -18.30 -14.57 -9.51
N ILE A 500 -18.98 -14.39 -8.38
CA ILE A 500 -19.59 -15.48 -7.62
C ILE A 500 -20.59 -16.26 -8.50
N ASP A 501 -21.39 -15.58 -9.30
CA ASP A 501 -22.36 -16.24 -10.21
C ASP A 501 -21.67 -17.03 -11.32
N ARG A 502 -20.59 -16.52 -11.87
CA ARG A 502 -19.89 -17.10 -13.02
C ARG A 502 -18.98 -18.27 -12.70
N MET A 503 -18.32 -18.25 -11.54
CA MET A 503 -17.35 -19.27 -11.15
C MET A 503 -18.01 -20.50 -10.50
N ASP A 504 -17.33 -21.64 -10.49
CA ASP A 504 -17.77 -22.79 -9.69
C ASP A 504 -17.61 -22.53 -8.20
N HIS A 505 -16.54 -21.85 -7.82
CA HIS A 505 -16.29 -21.33 -6.47
C HIS A 505 -15.40 -20.10 -6.50
N VAL A 506 -15.36 -19.34 -5.43
CA VAL A 506 -14.43 -18.23 -5.23
C VAL A 506 -13.73 -18.33 -3.89
N SER A 507 -12.49 -17.83 -3.82
CA SER A 507 -11.76 -17.59 -2.58
C SER A 507 -11.83 -16.10 -2.24
N LEU A 508 -12.52 -15.71 -1.17
CA LEU A 508 -12.55 -14.32 -0.71
C LEU A 508 -11.25 -13.98 0.00
N MET A 509 -10.51 -13.03 -0.50
CA MET A 509 -9.31 -12.47 0.14
C MET A 509 -9.74 -11.60 1.33
N ALA A 510 -10.10 -12.26 2.42
CA ALA A 510 -10.51 -11.62 3.66
C ALA A 510 -9.30 -11.43 4.57
N PHE A 511 -8.31 -10.71 4.06
CA PHE A 511 -7.05 -10.47 4.75
C PHE A 511 -7.28 -9.60 5.98
N ARG A 512 -7.51 -10.29 7.10
CA ARG A 512 -7.73 -9.76 8.45
C ARG A 512 -7.19 -10.76 9.46
N ASP A 513 -6.76 -10.29 10.61
CA ASP A 513 -6.16 -11.06 11.71
C ASP A 513 -7.15 -11.49 12.79
N THR A 514 -8.42 -11.13 12.67
CA THR A 514 -9.45 -11.46 13.65
C THR A 514 -10.71 -12.03 12.99
N ALA A 515 -11.29 -13.07 13.59
CA ALA A 515 -12.52 -13.66 13.10
C ALA A 515 -13.74 -12.75 13.29
N THR A 516 -13.79 -12.03 14.43
CA THR A 516 -14.95 -11.23 14.86
C THR A 516 -14.56 -9.81 15.22
N GLY A 517 -15.53 -8.90 15.13
CA GLY A 517 -15.38 -7.50 15.52
C GLY A 517 -15.50 -6.54 14.31
N PRO A 518 -15.35 -5.24 14.53
CA PRO A 518 -15.32 -4.28 13.44
C PRO A 518 -14.16 -4.59 12.48
N ASN A 519 -14.42 -4.60 11.18
CA ASN A 519 -13.42 -4.90 10.15
C ASN A 519 -12.77 -6.31 10.26
N SER A 520 -13.45 -7.28 10.89
CA SER A 520 -12.99 -8.67 10.99
C SER A 520 -13.28 -9.48 9.72
N ILE A 521 -12.76 -10.72 9.65
CA ILE A 521 -13.02 -11.65 8.55
C ILE A 521 -14.53 -11.83 8.33
N GLU A 522 -15.31 -12.09 9.40
CA GLU A 522 -16.78 -12.21 9.32
C GLU A 522 -17.42 -10.93 8.76
N ALA A 523 -17.00 -9.77 9.28
CA ALA A 523 -17.60 -8.49 8.90
C ALA A 523 -17.41 -8.14 7.43
N VAL A 524 -16.22 -8.44 6.86
CA VAL A 524 -15.89 -8.08 5.48
C VAL A 524 -16.34 -9.11 4.44
N THR A 525 -16.80 -10.30 4.86
CA THR A 525 -17.21 -11.38 3.94
C THR A 525 -18.71 -11.66 3.93
N LYS A 526 -19.44 -11.03 4.84
CA LYS A 526 -20.84 -11.35 5.13
C LYS A 526 -21.77 -11.24 3.92
N GLU A 527 -21.61 -10.20 3.11
CA GLU A 527 -22.51 -9.94 1.98
C GLU A 527 -22.27 -10.91 0.83
N GLU A 528 -20.99 -11.20 0.52
CA GLU A 528 -20.61 -12.15 -0.52
C GLU A 528 -21.04 -13.58 -0.17
N ILE A 529 -20.83 -13.99 1.07
CA ILE A 529 -21.24 -15.32 1.53
C ILE A 529 -22.76 -15.46 1.50
N ALA A 530 -23.52 -14.44 1.94
CA ALA A 530 -24.98 -14.47 1.89
C ALA A 530 -25.49 -14.56 0.45
N PHE A 531 -24.90 -13.81 -0.47
CA PHE A 531 -25.25 -13.88 -1.90
C PHE A 531 -24.91 -15.26 -2.52
N ALA A 532 -23.75 -15.81 -2.19
CA ALA A 532 -23.35 -17.13 -2.65
C ALA A 532 -24.28 -18.23 -2.09
N ASP A 533 -24.78 -18.06 -0.86
CA ASP A 533 -25.74 -18.98 -0.24
C ASP A 533 -27.08 -19.01 -0.99
N GLU A 534 -27.56 -17.87 -1.47
CA GLU A 534 -28.72 -17.78 -2.35
C GLU A 534 -28.53 -18.54 -3.66
N LEU A 535 -27.31 -18.57 -4.21
CA LEU A 535 -26.94 -19.25 -5.46
C LEU A 535 -26.49 -20.71 -5.25
N VAL A 536 -26.35 -21.15 -4.00
CA VAL A 536 -25.76 -22.45 -3.63
C VAL A 536 -24.35 -22.62 -4.22
N LYS A 537 -23.54 -21.55 -4.19
CA LYS A 537 -22.16 -21.52 -4.69
C LYS A 537 -21.16 -21.65 -3.55
N PRO A 538 -20.14 -22.54 -3.66
CA PRO A 538 -19.07 -22.64 -2.66
C PRO A 538 -18.26 -21.36 -2.54
N ILE A 539 -17.99 -20.96 -1.30
CA ILE A 539 -17.09 -19.88 -0.94
C ILE A 539 -16.01 -20.42 -0.01
N PHE A 540 -14.79 -20.08 -0.29
CA PHE A 540 -13.66 -20.22 0.62
C PHE A 540 -13.23 -18.85 1.13
N ILE A 541 -12.64 -18.80 2.31
CA ILE A 541 -12.06 -17.59 2.88
C ILE A 541 -10.55 -17.74 2.91
N SER A 542 -9.86 -16.86 2.21
CA SER A 542 -8.41 -16.77 2.22
C SER A 542 -7.93 -15.74 3.23
N VAL A 543 -6.96 -16.11 4.06
CA VAL A 543 -6.28 -15.25 5.01
C VAL A 543 -4.79 -15.16 4.69
N GLU A 544 -4.15 -14.08 5.12
CA GLU A 544 -2.74 -13.82 4.88
C GLU A 544 -1.89 -14.13 6.13
N ILE A 545 -0.70 -14.72 5.91
CA ILE A 545 0.30 -14.97 6.95
C ILE A 545 1.69 -14.42 6.60
N LYS A 546 1.83 -13.81 5.44
CA LYS A 546 3.01 -13.05 5.03
C LYS A 546 3.02 -11.69 5.74
N ALA A 547 4.20 -11.18 6.09
CA ALA A 547 4.32 -9.80 6.55
C ALA A 547 3.71 -8.84 5.51
N SER A 548 2.82 -7.98 5.96
CA SER A 548 2.14 -7.05 5.07
C SER A 548 2.56 -5.61 5.34
N HIS A 549 2.80 -4.86 4.28
CA HIS A 549 3.04 -3.43 4.34
C HIS A 549 1.76 -2.61 4.48
N GLU A 550 0.59 -3.21 4.28
CA GLU A 550 -0.71 -2.55 4.45
C GLU A 550 -1.17 -2.52 5.91
N GLY A 551 -0.43 -3.19 6.80
CA GLY A 551 -0.62 -3.18 8.24
C GLY A 551 -0.83 -4.57 8.85
N ASN A 552 -0.56 -4.67 10.14
CA ASN A 552 -0.61 -5.93 10.87
C ASN A 552 -2.01 -6.55 10.94
N HIS A 553 -3.06 -5.72 10.90
CA HIS A 553 -4.45 -6.15 11.01
C HIS A 553 -4.99 -6.93 9.79
N ILE A 554 -4.22 -7.01 8.70
CA ILE A 554 -4.60 -7.77 7.50
C ILE A 554 -3.83 -9.08 7.36
N THR A 555 -2.95 -9.42 8.29
CA THR A 555 -2.13 -10.62 8.25
C THR A 555 -1.94 -11.19 9.65
N PHE A 556 -1.73 -12.49 9.74
CA PHE A 556 -1.37 -13.20 10.98
C PHE A 556 0.14 -13.29 11.20
N TYR A 557 0.93 -12.50 10.50
CA TYR A 557 2.40 -12.57 10.58
C TYR A 557 2.93 -12.31 12.00
N GLU A 558 2.40 -11.30 12.67
CA GLU A 558 2.82 -10.89 14.02
C GLU A 558 2.37 -11.88 15.09
N GLU A 559 1.12 -12.35 15.00
CA GLU A 559 0.50 -13.25 15.98
C GLU A 559 0.99 -14.68 15.81
N GLY A 560 1.33 -15.07 14.59
CA GLY A 560 1.82 -16.39 14.24
C GLY A 560 0.75 -17.44 13.95
N ALA A 561 1.22 -18.63 13.53
CA ALA A 561 0.35 -19.69 13.04
C ALA A 561 -0.63 -20.23 14.08
N ALA A 562 -0.23 -20.30 15.36
CA ALA A 562 -1.13 -20.83 16.40
C ALA A 562 -2.32 -19.90 16.68
N TYR A 563 -2.12 -18.60 16.64
CA TYR A 563 -3.22 -17.63 16.78
C TYR A 563 -4.13 -17.67 15.55
N MET A 564 -3.56 -17.66 14.35
CA MET A 564 -4.31 -17.83 13.09
C MET A 564 -5.24 -19.04 13.15
N GLU A 565 -4.73 -20.20 13.56
CA GLU A 565 -5.53 -21.43 13.68
C GLU A 565 -6.72 -21.26 14.64
N GLN A 566 -6.52 -20.56 15.76
CA GLN A 566 -7.61 -20.29 16.71
C GLN A 566 -8.70 -19.40 16.09
N GLU A 567 -8.31 -18.37 15.34
CA GLU A 567 -9.26 -17.48 14.66
C GLU A 567 -10.01 -18.23 13.54
N LEU A 568 -9.34 -19.08 12.77
CA LEU A 568 -9.98 -19.90 11.74
C LEU A 568 -10.97 -20.93 12.32
N VAL A 569 -10.70 -21.49 13.50
CA VAL A 569 -11.65 -22.36 14.22
C VAL A 569 -12.88 -21.54 14.67
N LYS A 570 -12.68 -20.35 15.23
CA LYS A 570 -13.80 -19.45 15.59
C LYS A 570 -14.64 -19.09 14.37
N LEU A 571 -14.01 -18.81 13.25
CA LEU A 571 -14.68 -18.47 12.00
C LEU A 571 -15.61 -19.61 11.53
N GLN A 572 -15.17 -20.87 11.63
CA GLN A 572 -15.99 -22.03 11.30
C GLN A 572 -17.21 -22.20 12.23
N GLU A 573 -17.11 -21.73 13.47
CA GLU A 573 -18.22 -21.73 14.41
C GLU A 573 -19.22 -20.60 14.15
N LEU A 574 -18.77 -19.49 13.59
CA LEU A 574 -19.55 -18.28 13.32
C LEU A 574 -20.32 -18.35 12.00
N LEU A 575 -19.63 -18.74 10.93
CA LEU A 575 -20.21 -18.77 9.60
C LEU A 575 -21.07 -20.02 9.39
N LYS A 576 -22.37 -19.87 9.57
CA LYS A 576 -23.36 -20.97 9.44
C LYS A 576 -24.04 -20.99 8.05
N TYR A 577 -23.43 -20.42 7.04
CA TYR A 577 -23.88 -20.46 5.67
C TYR A 577 -23.54 -21.79 5.00
N SER A 578 -24.44 -22.33 4.19
CA SER A 578 -24.19 -23.58 3.44
C SER A 578 -23.16 -23.41 2.33
N SER A 579 -22.99 -22.17 1.84
CA SER A 579 -21.98 -21.76 0.86
C SER A 579 -20.57 -21.74 1.43
N PHE A 580 -20.39 -21.46 2.72
CA PHE A 580 -19.07 -21.48 3.34
C PHE A 580 -18.52 -22.89 3.41
N LYS A 581 -17.46 -23.18 2.67
CA LYS A 581 -16.87 -24.53 2.54
C LYS A 581 -15.54 -24.70 3.22
N GLY A 582 -14.88 -23.61 3.63
CA GLY A 582 -13.60 -23.70 4.34
C GLY A 582 -12.68 -22.51 4.16
N THR A 583 -11.42 -22.72 4.47
CA THR A 583 -10.41 -21.66 4.53
C THR A 583 -9.14 -22.01 3.78
N HIS A 584 -8.52 -21.01 3.18
CA HIS A 584 -7.19 -21.08 2.59
C HIS A 584 -6.23 -20.15 3.30
N VAL A 585 -4.96 -20.52 3.40
CA VAL A 585 -3.89 -19.68 3.94
C VAL A 585 -2.94 -19.29 2.81
N HIS A 586 -2.76 -18.03 2.60
CA HIS A 586 -1.84 -17.48 1.60
C HIS A 586 -0.52 -17.09 2.30
N ALA A 587 0.64 -17.73 1.98
CA ALA A 587 0.80 -18.92 1.17
C ALA A 587 1.72 -19.95 1.88
N TYR A 588 1.91 -21.13 1.28
CA TYR A 588 2.72 -22.25 1.81
C TYR A 588 4.10 -21.82 2.35
N THR A 589 4.87 -21.07 1.54
CA THR A 589 6.23 -20.66 1.89
C THR A 589 6.27 -19.81 3.15
N TYR A 590 5.31 -18.91 3.33
CA TYR A 590 5.21 -18.06 4.52
C TYR A 590 4.66 -18.83 5.71
N TRP A 591 3.63 -19.65 5.50
CA TRP A 591 3.02 -20.46 6.57
C TRP A 591 4.00 -21.47 7.15
N LYS A 592 4.81 -22.14 6.28
CA LYS A 592 5.85 -23.08 6.70
C LYS A 592 6.91 -22.43 7.62
N ASN A 593 7.18 -21.13 7.41
CA ASN A 593 8.19 -20.36 8.14
C ASN A 593 7.58 -19.43 9.20
N ALA A 594 6.27 -19.45 9.39
CA ALA A 594 5.59 -18.58 10.34
C ALA A 594 6.01 -18.87 11.78
N LYS A 595 5.90 -17.85 12.63
CA LYS A 595 6.04 -18.03 14.09
C LYS A 595 5.04 -19.09 14.57
N PRO A 596 5.41 -19.92 15.55
CA PRO A 596 4.54 -20.97 16.07
C PRO A 596 3.29 -20.48 16.76
#